data_2f70486e8e1d184dac4c080e3b36bd3e
#
_entry.id   2f70486e8e1d184dac4c080e3b36bd3e
#
_cell.length_a   1.000
_cell.length_b   1.000
_cell.length_c   1.000
_cell.angle_alpha   90.00
_cell.angle_beta   90.00
_cell.angle_gamma   90.00
#
_symmetry.space_group_name_H-M   'P 1'
#
loop_
_entity.id
_entity.type
_entity.pdbx_description
1 polymer ?
#
loop_
_entity_poly.entity_id
_entity_poly.type
_entity_poly.pdbx_seq_one_letter_code
_entity_poly.pdbx_strand_id
1 'polypeptide(L)'
;KGMAILGAHIDSPRLDIKQNPLYEDTELAYLDTHYYGGIKKYQWVTLPLAIHGVIAKKDGTIVDVCIGEDENDPVFCVTDLLIHLAGENMEKKANKVIEGEALDILVGSRPLKGAEKEAVSKQILSILKEKYDMEEEDFLSAELEVVPAGKSRESGLDASMIMAYGQDDRVCAYTSLVAMLEVENTEYTTCCLLVDKEEIGSVGATGMRS
;
A
#
# COMPACT_ATOMS: atom_id res chain seq x y z
N LYS A 1 -26.48 -10.81 31.82
CA LYS A 1 -25.62 -9.74 31.38
C LYS A 1 -24.63 -10.32 30.37
N GLY A 2 -24.59 -9.79 29.17
CA GLY A 2 -23.72 -10.24 28.09
C GLY A 2 -23.51 -9.13 27.08
N MET A 3 -22.69 -9.40 26.06
CA MET A 3 -22.43 -8.51 24.96
C MET A 3 -22.45 -9.34 23.67
N ALA A 4 -23.04 -8.82 22.62
CA ALA A 4 -22.97 -9.38 21.27
C ALA A 4 -21.85 -8.66 20.54
N ILE A 5 -20.82 -9.39 20.14
CA ILE A 5 -19.62 -8.83 19.48
C ILE A 5 -19.57 -9.38 18.05
N LEU A 6 -19.51 -8.46 17.08
CA LEU A 6 -19.17 -8.73 15.70
C LEU A 6 -17.76 -8.21 15.46
N GLY A 7 -16.91 -8.96 14.80
CA GLY A 7 -15.52 -8.56 14.55
C GLY A 7 -15.05 -8.97 13.18
N ALA A 8 -14.26 -8.09 12.56
CA ALA A 8 -13.58 -8.33 11.30
C ALA A 8 -12.35 -7.44 11.21
N HIS A 9 -11.37 -7.81 10.35
CA HIS A 9 -10.23 -6.93 10.11
C HIS A 9 -10.44 -6.02 8.90
N ILE A 10 -9.72 -4.92 8.89
CA ILE A 10 -9.82 -3.90 7.84
C ILE A 10 -8.48 -3.66 7.12
N ASP A 11 -7.39 -4.21 7.65
CA ASP A 11 -6.11 -4.21 6.96
C ASP A 11 -6.08 -5.27 5.85
N SER A 12 -5.18 -5.07 4.90
CA SER A 12 -4.97 -5.98 3.77
C SER A 12 -3.48 -6.05 3.45
N PRO A 13 -2.99 -7.15 2.85
CA PRO A 13 -1.60 -7.26 2.45
C PRO A 13 -1.21 -6.15 1.47
N ARG A 14 -0.04 -5.55 1.69
CA ARG A 14 0.46 -4.40 0.94
C ARG A 14 1.97 -4.32 0.93
N LEU A 15 2.53 -3.25 0.40
CA LEU A 15 3.93 -2.87 0.59
C LEU A 15 3.97 -1.63 1.49
N ASP A 16 4.84 -1.63 2.49
CA ASP A 16 5.11 -0.45 3.33
C ASP A 16 6.43 0.19 2.86
N ILE A 17 6.46 1.51 2.71
CA ILE A 17 7.68 2.25 2.37
C ILE A 17 8.58 2.33 3.61
N LYS A 18 9.88 1.99 3.47
CA LYS A 18 10.85 2.04 4.56
C LYS A 18 11.20 3.48 4.98
N GLN A 19 11.88 3.65 6.12
CA GLN A 19 12.20 4.97 6.67
C GLN A 19 13.28 5.75 5.91
N ASN A 20 14.15 5.07 5.16
CA ASN A 20 15.14 5.70 4.27
C ASN A 20 15.00 5.08 2.88
N PRO A 21 13.89 5.35 2.19
CA PRO A 21 13.50 4.53 1.06
C PRO A 21 14.11 4.97 -0.27
N LEU A 22 14.44 6.26 -0.42
CA LEU A 22 14.83 6.82 -1.71
C LEU A 22 16.25 6.45 -2.08
N TYR A 23 16.42 5.82 -3.23
CA TYR A 23 17.72 5.55 -3.81
C TYR A 23 17.67 5.65 -5.34
N GLU A 24 18.84 5.74 -5.96
CA GLU A 24 19.02 5.79 -7.41
C GLU A 24 19.91 4.65 -7.87
N ASP A 25 19.44 3.90 -8.85
CA ASP A 25 20.23 2.88 -9.55
C ASP A 25 19.96 2.96 -11.05
N THR A 26 21.04 2.86 -11.86
CA THR A 26 20.97 2.89 -13.32
C THR A 26 20.15 4.07 -13.89
N GLU A 27 20.29 5.26 -13.30
CA GLU A 27 19.56 6.48 -13.66
C GLU A 27 18.03 6.39 -13.45
N LEU A 28 17.60 5.54 -12.55
CA LEU A 28 16.21 5.39 -12.12
C LEU A 28 16.12 5.60 -10.61
N ALA A 29 15.09 6.30 -10.15
CA ALA A 29 14.80 6.47 -8.73
C ALA A 29 13.75 5.49 -8.25
N TYR A 30 14.02 4.90 -7.10
CA TYR A 30 13.17 3.91 -6.45
C TYR A 30 12.86 4.30 -5.01
N LEU A 31 11.75 3.78 -4.49
CA LEU A 31 11.50 3.72 -3.05
C LEU A 31 11.56 2.26 -2.58
N ASP A 32 12.47 2.01 -1.65
CA ASP A 32 12.64 0.72 -0.97
C ASP A 32 11.42 0.40 -0.12
N THR A 33 10.92 -0.83 -0.23
CA THR A 33 9.70 -1.27 0.43
C THR A 33 9.90 -2.52 1.26
N HIS A 34 8.93 -2.79 2.11
CA HIS A 34 8.77 -4.04 2.83
C HIS A 34 7.34 -4.55 2.67
N TYR A 35 7.17 -5.83 2.31
CA TYR A 35 5.82 -6.38 2.21
C TYR A 35 5.21 -6.62 3.59
N TYR A 36 3.95 -6.27 3.72
CA TYR A 36 3.12 -6.43 4.90
C TYR A 36 2.10 -7.55 4.66
N GLY A 37 2.02 -8.53 5.59
CA GLY A 37 1.15 -9.69 5.44
C GLY A 37 1.65 -10.73 4.43
N GLY A 38 0.80 -11.69 4.10
CA GLY A 38 1.11 -12.78 3.18
C GLY A 38 0.78 -12.44 1.73
N ILE A 39 1.78 -12.19 0.89
CA ILE A 39 1.59 -11.88 -0.53
C ILE A 39 2.19 -12.94 -1.46
N LYS A 40 1.56 -13.12 -2.61
CA LYS A 40 2.18 -13.78 -3.76
C LYS A 40 2.98 -12.72 -4.53
N LYS A 41 4.27 -12.57 -4.23
CA LYS A 41 5.12 -11.49 -4.73
C LYS A 41 5.06 -11.30 -6.25
N TYR A 42 4.95 -12.38 -7.01
CA TYR A 42 4.83 -12.34 -8.46
C TYR A 42 3.53 -11.68 -8.99
N GLN A 43 2.54 -11.48 -8.13
CA GLN A 43 1.31 -10.74 -8.50
C GLN A 43 1.47 -9.23 -8.33
N TRP A 44 2.51 -8.76 -7.68
CA TRP A 44 2.72 -7.35 -7.36
C TRP A 44 3.62 -6.62 -8.38
N VAL A 45 4.29 -7.36 -9.25
CA VAL A 45 5.08 -6.78 -10.33
C VAL A 45 4.19 -6.33 -11.48
N THR A 46 4.57 -5.23 -12.15
CA THR A 46 3.89 -4.65 -13.31
C THR A 46 2.46 -4.14 -13.08
N LEU A 47 1.96 -4.19 -11.86
CA LEU A 47 0.67 -3.58 -11.50
C LEU A 47 0.82 -2.05 -11.39
N PRO A 48 -0.19 -1.28 -11.80
CA PRO A 48 -0.32 0.11 -11.37
C PRO A 48 -0.52 0.15 -9.84
N LEU A 49 0.29 0.93 -9.15
CA LEU A 49 0.28 1.07 -7.70
C LEU A 49 0.04 2.52 -7.30
N ALA A 50 -0.65 2.71 -6.19
CA ALA A 50 -0.91 3.99 -5.53
C ALA A 50 -0.18 4.04 -4.18
N ILE A 51 0.10 5.25 -3.69
CA ILE A 51 0.68 5.48 -2.36
C ILE A 51 -0.36 6.19 -1.50
N HIS A 52 -0.62 5.64 -0.32
CA HIS A 52 -1.47 6.20 0.70
C HIS A 52 -0.71 6.34 2.02
N GLY A 53 -1.15 7.24 2.86
CA GLY A 53 -0.67 7.32 4.23
C GLY A 53 -0.56 8.72 4.77
N VAL A 54 0.26 8.87 5.81
CA VAL A 54 0.45 10.13 6.52
C VAL A 54 1.92 10.39 6.80
N ILE A 55 2.26 11.66 6.87
CA ILE A 55 3.59 12.14 7.25
C ILE A 55 3.42 13.06 8.44
N ALA A 56 4.07 12.73 9.57
CA ALA A 56 4.10 13.59 10.76
C ALA A 56 5.37 14.45 10.73
N LYS A 57 5.23 15.74 10.41
CA LYS A 57 6.35 16.66 10.30
C LYS A 57 6.87 17.11 11.69
N LYS A 58 8.12 17.57 11.74
CA LYS A 58 8.78 18.05 12.99
C LYS A 58 8.04 19.19 13.69
N ASP A 59 7.30 20.00 12.94
CA ASP A 59 6.51 21.11 13.49
C ASP A 59 5.13 20.68 14.02
N GLY A 60 4.82 19.38 13.95
CA GLY A 60 3.53 18.81 14.35
C GLY A 60 2.47 18.80 13.26
N THR A 61 2.78 19.30 12.07
CA THR A 61 1.88 19.22 10.92
C THR A 61 1.74 17.77 10.46
N ILE A 62 0.51 17.33 10.17
CA ILE A 62 0.22 16.05 9.55
C ILE A 62 -0.13 16.32 8.08
N VAL A 63 0.53 15.60 7.18
CA VAL A 63 0.27 15.64 5.75
C VAL A 63 -0.33 14.32 5.32
N ASP A 64 -1.55 14.35 4.80
CA ASP A 64 -2.17 13.19 4.18
C ASP A 64 -1.62 13.00 2.77
N VAL A 65 -1.24 11.77 2.44
CA VAL A 65 -0.73 11.38 1.13
C VAL A 65 -1.72 10.43 0.47
N CYS A 66 -2.14 10.78 -0.73
CA CYS A 66 -2.93 9.93 -1.61
C CYS A 66 -2.51 10.23 -3.05
N ILE A 67 -1.76 9.33 -3.67
CA ILE A 67 -1.21 9.50 -5.02
C ILE A 67 -1.48 8.23 -5.83
N GLY A 68 -2.15 8.37 -6.97
CA GLY A 68 -2.41 7.27 -7.89
C GLY A 68 -3.86 6.80 -7.95
N GLU A 69 -4.78 7.47 -7.23
CA GLU A 69 -6.21 7.16 -7.24
C GLU A 69 -7.02 8.07 -8.17
N ASP A 70 -6.59 9.30 -8.35
CA ASP A 70 -7.21 10.21 -9.34
C ASP A 70 -6.70 9.87 -10.74
N GLU A 71 -7.56 10.01 -11.75
CA GLU A 71 -7.22 9.73 -13.16
C GLU A 71 -6.07 10.60 -13.70
N ASN A 72 -5.79 11.72 -13.07
CA ASN A 72 -4.70 12.64 -13.41
C ASN A 72 -3.43 12.38 -12.60
N ASP A 73 -3.48 11.51 -11.60
CA ASP A 73 -2.32 11.16 -10.81
C ASP A 73 -1.36 10.25 -11.58
N PRO A 74 -0.04 10.35 -11.33
CA PRO A 74 0.88 9.31 -11.74
C PRO A 74 0.63 8.06 -10.92
N VAL A 75 0.84 6.89 -11.53
CA VAL A 75 0.90 5.60 -10.84
C VAL A 75 2.33 5.11 -10.76
N PHE A 76 2.57 4.17 -9.85
CA PHE A 76 3.87 3.55 -9.63
C PHE A 76 3.84 2.08 -10.06
N CYS A 77 4.98 1.43 -10.12
CA CYS A 77 5.02 -0.02 -10.32
C CYS A 77 6.31 -0.62 -9.76
N VAL A 78 6.24 -1.89 -9.38
CA VAL A 78 7.41 -2.73 -9.26
C VAL A 78 7.74 -3.26 -10.65
N THR A 79 8.95 -3.02 -11.13
CA THR A 79 9.38 -3.44 -12.46
C THR A 79 9.65 -4.95 -12.52
N ASP A 80 9.54 -5.55 -13.70
CA ASP A 80 9.92 -6.93 -13.93
C ASP A 80 10.67 -7.06 -15.26
N LEU A 81 11.40 -8.15 -15.43
CA LEU A 81 12.10 -8.45 -16.66
C LEU A 81 11.13 -8.87 -17.77
N LEU A 82 11.37 -8.37 -18.97
CA LEU A 82 10.67 -8.87 -20.13
C LEU A 82 11.07 -10.34 -20.41
N ILE A 83 10.18 -11.09 -21.03
CA ILE A 83 10.32 -12.56 -21.24
C ILE A 83 11.66 -12.97 -21.85
N HIS A 84 12.24 -12.17 -22.75
CA HIS A 84 13.50 -12.47 -23.40
C HIS A 84 14.73 -12.41 -22.48
N LEU A 85 14.62 -11.71 -21.34
CA LEU A 85 15.65 -11.59 -20.31
C LEU A 85 15.35 -12.42 -19.05
N ALA A 86 14.15 -12.97 -18.94
CA ALA A 86 13.66 -13.63 -17.74
C ALA A 86 13.97 -15.15 -17.71
N GLY A 87 14.80 -15.69 -18.60
CA GLY A 87 15.01 -17.14 -18.74
C GLY A 87 15.33 -17.83 -17.42
N GLU A 88 16.29 -17.32 -16.65
CA GLU A 88 16.62 -17.90 -15.33
C GLU A 88 15.48 -17.75 -14.30
N ASN A 89 14.74 -16.66 -14.36
CA ASN A 89 13.61 -16.45 -13.46
C ASN A 89 12.47 -17.42 -13.72
N MET A 90 12.23 -17.73 -14.98
CA MET A 90 11.17 -18.68 -15.40
C MET A 90 11.41 -20.13 -14.91
N GLU A 91 12.65 -20.48 -14.61
CA GLU A 91 13.01 -21.79 -14.03
C GLU A 91 12.82 -21.85 -12.51
N LYS A 92 12.61 -20.71 -11.84
CA LYS A 92 12.44 -20.66 -10.40
C LYS A 92 11.02 -21.07 -9.97
N LYS A 93 10.90 -21.59 -8.75
CA LYS A 93 9.59 -21.82 -8.13
C LYS A 93 8.87 -20.48 -7.92
N ALA A 94 7.55 -20.49 -8.05
CA ALA A 94 6.72 -19.27 -7.95
C ALA A 94 6.98 -18.42 -6.69
N ASN A 95 7.27 -19.05 -5.56
CA ASN A 95 7.58 -18.33 -4.31
C ASN A 95 8.99 -17.73 -4.25
N LYS A 96 9.83 -17.98 -5.29
CA LYS A 96 11.21 -17.50 -5.40
C LYS A 96 11.48 -16.71 -6.68
N VAL A 97 10.49 -16.60 -7.58
CA VAL A 97 10.67 -15.88 -8.82
C VAL A 97 10.87 -14.38 -8.60
N ILE A 98 10.20 -13.83 -7.60
CA ILE A 98 10.39 -12.46 -7.11
C ILE A 98 10.82 -12.56 -5.64
N GLU A 99 11.92 -11.93 -5.29
CA GLU A 99 12.40 -11.83 -3.92
C GLU A 99 11.73 -10.65 -3.20
N GLY A 100 11.65 -10.72 -1.86
CA GLY A 100 11.00 -9.65 -1.07
C GLY A 100 11.70 -8.30 -1.23
N GLU A 101 13.03 -8.32 -1.22
CA GLU A 101 13.88 -7.14 -1.39
C GLU A 101 13.92 -6.59 -2.84
N ALA A 102 13.19 -7.20 -3.77
CA ALA A 102 13.04 -6.72 -5.15
C ALA A 102 11.68 -6.08 -5.42
N LEU A 103 10.90 -5.81 -4.36
CA LEU A 103 9.57 -5.19 -4.48
C LEU A 103 9.63 -3.66 -4.39
N ASP A 104 10.75 -3.05 -4.77
CA ASP A 104 10.90 -1.61 -4.77
C ASP A 104 10.10 -0.95 -5.89
N ILE A 105 9.47 0.16 -5.57
CA ILE A 105 8.65 0.88 -6.54
C ILE A 105 9.47 1.90 -7.32
N LEU A 106 9.34 1.87 -8.64
CA LEU A 106 9.92 2.87 -9.53
C LEU A 106 9.13 4.18 -9.41
N VAL A 107 9.83 5.28 -9.08
CA VAL A 107 9.22 6.60 -8.86
C VAL A 107 9.71 7.68 -9.83
N GLY A 108 10.75 7.45 -10.60
CA GLY A 108 11.19 8.41 -11.58
C GLY A 108 12.40 8.01 -12.41
N SER A 109 12.60 8.74 -13.52
CA SER A 109 13.71 8.55 -14.46
C SER A 109 14.22 9.87 -15.05
N ARG A 110 13.64 11.01 -14.67
CA ARG A 110 14.05 12.30 -15.19
C ARG A 110 15.07 12.97 -14.28
N PRO A 111 16.28 13.25 -14.76
CA PRO A 111 17.31 13.90 -13.94
C PRO A 111 17.02 15.39 -13.69
N LEU A 112 17.38 15.88 -12.51
CA LEU A 112 17.40 17.30 -12.20
C LEU A 112 18.48 18.01 -13.01
N LYS A 113 18.10 19.05 -13.72
CA LYS A 113 19.02 19.78 -14.57
C LYS A 113 20.16 20.42 -13.76
N GLY A 114 21.39 20.11 -14.12
CA GLY A 114 22.59 20.64 -13.47
C GLY A 114 23.08 19.84 -12.26
N ALA A 115 22.40 18.78 -11.87
CA ALA A 115 22.91 17.85 -10.85
C ALA A 115 23.92 16.87 -11.47
N GLU A 116 25.07 16.68 -10.79
CA GLU A 116 26.15 15.79 -11.27
C GLU A 116 26.03 14.37 -10.72
N LYS A 117 25.35 14.19 -9.60
CA LYS A 117 25.15 12.90 -8.93
C LYS A 117 23.74 12.81 -8.38
N GLU A 118 23.20 11.60 -8.37
CA GLU A 118 21.84 11.32 -7.85
C GLU A 118 20.80 12.28 -8.44
N ALA A 119 20.93 12.53 -9.74
CA ALA A 119 20.16 13.58 -10.41
C ALA A 119 18.66 13.25 -10.47
N VAL A 120 18.30 11.97 -10.55
CA VAL A 120 16.92 11.53 -10.58
C VAL A 120 16.31 11.59 -9.18
N SER A 121 17.00 11.09 -8.15
CA SER A 121 16.58 11.19 -6.75
C SER A 121 16.37 12.65 -6.33
N LYS A 122 17.28 13.54 -6.70
CA LYS A 122 17.13 14.98 -6.44
C LYS A 122 15.93 15.60 -7.14
N GLN A 123 15.60 15.12 -8.34
CA GLN A 123 14.40 15.56 -9.03
C GLN A 123 13.13 15.09 -8.28
N ILE A 124 13.13 13.85 -7.78
CA ILE A 124 12.00 13.34 -6.98
C ILE A 124 11.85 14.16 -5.69
N LEU A 125 12.94 14.41 -4.95
CA LEU A 125 12.90 15.25 -3.75
C LEU A 125 12.39 16.67 -4.06
N SER A 126 12.77 17.26 -5.20
CA SER A 126 12.25 18.57 -5.63
C SER A 126 10.74 18.53 -5.86
N ILE A 127 10.21 17.47 -6.46
CA ILE A 127 8.77 17.28 -6.68
C ILE A 127 8.03 17.09 -5.35
N LEU A 128 8.58 16.27 -4.45
CA LEU A 128 8.00 16.05 -3.11
C LEU A 128 7.96 17.35 -2.31
N LYS A 129 9.03 18.16 -2.37
CA LYS A 129 9.07 19.47 -1.72
C LYS A 129 8.04 20.44 -2.30
N GLU A 130 7.93 20.51 -3.62
CA GLU A 130 7.02 21.45 -4.30
C GLU A 130 5.55 21.11 -4.08
N LYS A 131 5.18 19.81 -4.19
CA LYS A 131 3.77 19.37 -4.17
C LYS A 131 3.25 19.05 -2.77
N TYR A 132 4.11 18.51 -1.90
CA TYR A 132 3.69 17.98 -0.60
C TYR A 132 4.41 18.65 0.56
N ASP A 133 5.26 19.65 0.28
CA ASP A 133 6.15 20.29 1.27
C ASP A 133 6.95 19.27 2.11
N MET A 134 7.34 18.16 1.49
CA MET A 134 8.03 17.04 2.08
C MET A 134 9.52 17.10 1.78
N GLU A 135 10.34 16.80 2.78
CA GLU A 135 11.79 16.63 2.66
C GLU A 135 12.17 15.15 2.86
N GLU A 136 13.38 14.76 2.49
CA GLU A 136 13.84 13.39 2.62
C GLU A 136 13.76 12.87 4.07
N GLU A 137 14.06 13.73 5.04
CA GLU A 137 14.00 13.40 6.46
C GLU A 137 12.57 13.11 6.98
N ASP A 138 11.54 13.57 6.28
CA ASP A 138 10.16 13.35 6.65
C ASP A 138 9.72 11.89 6.46
N PHE A 139 10.44 11.12 5.65
CA PHE A 139 10.22 9.67 5.55
C PHE A 139 10.43 8.92 6.88
N LEU A 140 11.27 9.46 7.78
CA LEU A 140 11.51 8.84 9.09
C LEU A 140 10.26 8.80 9.99
N SER A 141 9.31 9.68 9.76
CA SER A 141 8.05 9.82 10.52
C SER A 141 6.82 9.64 9.63
N ALA A 142 6.99 9.02 8.48
CA ALA A 142 5.92 8.69 7.56
C ALA A 142 5.43 7.25 7.78
N GLU A 143 4.13 7.05 7.66
CA GLU A 143 3.50 5.75 7.41
C GLU A 143 2.91 5.81 6.01
N LEU A 144 3.61 5.21 5.04
CA LEU A 144 3.22 5.21 3.63
C LEU A 144 3.06 3.78 3.14
N GLU A 145 1.88 3.50 2.63
CA GLU A 145 1.44 2.20 2.14
C GLU A 145 1.31 2.23 0.63
N VAL A 146 1.78 1.19 -0.04
CA VAL A 146 1.68 1.03 -1.49
C VAL A 146 0.69 -0.09 -1.78
N VAL A 147 -0.34 0.23 -2.54
CA VAL A 147 -1.46 -0.66 -2.83
C VAL A 147 -1.79 -0.66 -4.33
N PRO A 148 -2.49 -1.66 -4.85
CA PRO A 148 -2.96 -1.63 -6.24
C PRO A 148 -3.82 -0.39 -6.49
N ALA A 149 -3.48 0.39 -7.51
CA ALA A 149 -4.19 1.60 -7.88
C ALA A 149 -5.52 1.28 -8.57
N GLY A 150 -6.50 2.11 -8.32
CA GLY A 150 -7.76 2.09 -9.03
C GLY A 150 -8.97 1.67 -8.21
N LYS A 151 -10.12 2.14 -8.67
CA LYS A 151 -11.41 1.95 -8.01
C LYS A 151 -11.93 0.53 -8.18
N SER A 152 -12.76 0.09 -7.23
CA SER A 152 -13.56 -1.12 -7.41
C SER A 152 -14.43 -1.03 -8.68
N ARG A 153 -14.63 -2.16 -9.33
CA ARG A 153 -15.45 -2.27 -10.55
C ARG A 153 -16.35 -3.48 -10.49
N GLU A 154 -17.48 -3.39 -11.16
CA GLU A 154 -18.28 -4.54 -11.49
C GLU A 154 -17.49 -5.52 -12.38
N SER A 155 -17.64 -6.81 -12.12
CA SER A 155 -16.93 -7.88 -12.79
C SER A 155 -17.91 -8.93 -13.33
N GLY A 156 -17.57 -9.52 -14.46
CA GLY A 156 -18.43 -10.40 -15.23
C GLY A 156 -19.30 -9.64 -16.24
N LEU A 157 -19.76 -10.32 -17.28
CA LEU A 157 -20.63 -9.70 -18.28
C LEU A 157 -22.01 -9.33 -17.72
N ASP A 158 -22.41 -9.97 -16.67
CA ASP A 158 -23.66 -9.77 -15.95
C ASP A 158 -23.52 -8.81 -14.76
N ALA A 159 -22.31 -8.26 -14.54
CA ALA A 159 -22.00 -7.35 -13.43
C ALA A 159 -22.40 -7.90 -12.05
N SER A 160 -22.33 -9.22 -11.87
CA SER A 160 -22.79 -9.88 -10.63
C SER A 160 -21.74 -9.92 -9.52
N MET A 161 -20.52 -9.50 -9.79
CA MET A 161 -19.40 -9.52 -8.86
C MET A 161 -18.76 -8.14 -8.76
N ILE A 162 -18.03 -7.90 -7.68
CA ILE A 162 -17.20 -6.70 -7.49
C ILE A 162 -15.74 -7.13 -7.45
N MET A 163 -14.94 -6.56 -8.33
CA MET A 163 -13.49 -6.68 -8.29
C MET A 163 -12.89 -5.48 -7.58
N ALA A 164 -12.19 -5.73 -6.49
CA ALA A 164 -11.53 -4.69 -5.69
C ALA A 164 -10.36 -5.28 -4.92
N TYR A 165 -9.39 -4.43 -4.59
CA TYR A 165 -8.37 -4.72 -3.60
C TYR A 165 -8.98 -4.69 -2.19
N GLY A 166 -8.52 -5.58 -1.29
CA GLY A 166 -8.93 -5.58 0.11
C GLY A 166 -10.31 -6.19 0.38
N GLN A 167 -10.82 -7.08 -0.48
CA GLN A 167 -12.07 -7.84 -0.23
C GLN A 167 -11.98 -8.67 1.04
N ASP A 168 -10.83 -9.25 1.33
CA ASP A 168 -10.48 -9.85 2.60
C ASP A 168 -9.85 -8.77 3.51
N ASP A 169 -10.48 -8.36 4.62
CA ASP A 169 -11.75 -8.89 5.11
C ASP A 169 -12.86 -7.80 5.14
N ARG A 170 -12.78 -6.81 4.25
CA ARG A 170 -13.77 -5.72 4.18
C ARG A 170 -15.18 -6.21 3.91
N VAL A 171 -15.34 -7.37 3.29
CA VAL A 171 -16.65 -7.97 3.07
C VAL A 171 -17.31 -8.36 4.40
N CYS A 172 -16.56 -8.95 5.33
CA CYS A 172 -17.07 -9.25 6.66
C CYS A 172 -17.19 -7.99 7.53
N ALA A 173 -16.24 -7.06 7.40
CA ALA A 173 -16.28 -5.78 8.10
C ALA A 173 -17.54 -4.97 7.74
N TYR A 174 -17.81 -4.83 6.46
CA TYR A 174 -18.98 -4.12 5.96
C TYR A 174 -20.30 -4.77 6.40
N THR A 175 -20.43 -6.07 6.21
CA THR A 175 -21.67 -6.78 6.59
C THR A 175 -21.90 -6.78 8.10
N SER A 176 -20.84 -6.87 8.91
CA SER A 176 -20.91 -6.75 10.36
C SER A 176 -21.38 -5.36 10.79
N LEU A 177 -20.84 -4.31 10.19
CA LEU A 177 -21.22 -2.93 10.47
C LEU A 177 -22.69 -2.67 10.09
N VAL A 178 -23.11 -3.07 8.88
CA VAL A 178 -24.48 -2.87 8.39
C VAL A 178 -25.46 -3.62 9.28
N ALA A 179 -25.20 -4.89 9.60
CA ALA A 179 -26.05 -5.68 10.48
C ALA A 179 -26.24 -5.00 11.85
N MET A 180 -25.17 -4.38 12.38
CA MET A 180 -25.25 -3.66 13.66
C MET A 180 -26.05 -2.36 13.57
N LEU A 181 -25.91 -1.62 12.47
CA LEU A 181 -26.64 -0.37 12.26
C LEU A 181 -28.14 -0.61 12.01
N GLU A 182 -28.53 -1.75 11.48
CA GLU A 182 -29.92 -2.12 11.20
C GLU A 182 -30.67 -2.72 12.39
N VAL A 183 -29.99 -3.10 13.47
CA VAL A 183 -30.64 -3.64 14.67
C VAL A 183 -31.32 -2.53 15.47
N GLU A 184 -32.64 -2.58 15.58
CA GLU A 184 -33.39 -1.56 16.30
C GLU A 184 -33.52 -1.84 17.81
N ASN A 185 -33.67 -3.11 18.22
CA ASN A 185 -33.87 -3.49 19.61
C ASN A 185 -32.95 -4.64 20.00
N THR A 186 -32.00 -4.38 20.89
CA THR A 186 -31.07 -5.39 21.41
C THR A 186 -31.31 -5.71 22.87
N GLU A 187 -31.34 -6.99 23.23
CA GLU A 187 -31.36 -7.44 24.60
C GLU A 187 -30.02 -7.20 25.33
N TYR A 188 -28.93 -7.20 24.54
CA TYR A 188 -27.57 -7.02 25.04
C TYR A 188 -26.90 -5.82 24.37
N THR A 189 -25.87 -5.29 25.01
CA THR A 189 -24.96 -4.32 24.37
C THR A 189 -24.35 -4.96 23.13
N THR A 190 -24.41 -4.28 22.00
CA THR A 190 -23.78 -4.71 20.76
C THR A 190 -22.49 -3.92 20.51
N CYS A 191 -21.49 -4.58 19.94
CA CYS A 191 -20.20 -3.99 19.63
C CYS A 191 -19.71 -4.52 18.27
N CYS A 192 -19.30 -3.62 17.37
CA CYS A 192 -18.61 -3.98 16.14
C CYS A 192 -17.14 -3.57 16.27
N LEU A 193 -16.25 -4.53 16.15
CA LEU A 193 -14.81 -4.35 16.21
C LEU A 193 -14.24 -4.46 14.79
N LEU A 194 -13.72 -3.35 14.28
CA LEU A 194 -13.00 -3.28 13.02
C LEU A 194 -11.53 -3.11 13.35
N VAL A 195 -10.77 -4.18 13.22
CA VAL A 195 -9.39 -4.27 13.74
C VAL A 195 -8.36 -4.14 12.64
N ASP A 196 -7.18 -3.67 13.01
CA ASP A 196 -5.99 -3.57 12.20
C ASP A 196 -4.98 -4.69 12.57
N LYS A 197 -3.96 -4.89 11.74
CA LYS A 197 -2.81 -5.80 11.98
C LYS A 197 -3.15 -7.30 12.00
N GLU A 198 -4.32 -7.72 11.50
CA GLU A 198 -4.65 -9.15 11.43
C GLU A 198 -3.65 -9.89 10.53
N GLU A 199 -3.32 -9.31 9.38
CA GLU A 199 -2.45 -9.89 8.35
C GLU A 199 -1.00 -10.17 8.81
N ILE A 200 -0.61 -9.61 9.95
CA ILE A 200 0.68 -9.87 10.60
C ILE A 200 0.54 -10.53 11.98
N GLY A 201 -0.61 -11.18 12.24
CA GLY A 201 -0.87 -11.93 13.46
C GLY A 201 -1.39 -11.10 14.62
N SER A 202 -2.07 -9.99 14.35
CA SER A 202 -2.70 -9.09 15.32
C SER A 202 -1.71 -8.46 16.32
N VAL A 203 -0.45 -8.29 15.93
CA VAL A 203 0.60 -7.66 16.74
C VAL A 203 0.69 -6.15 16.43
N GLY A 204 1.18 -5.37 17.40
CA GLY A 204 1.32 -3.93 17.26
C GLY A 204 0.27 -3.15 18.06
N ALA A 205 0.40 -1.80 18.08
CA ALA A 205 -0.37 -0.93 18.95
C ALA A 205 -1.89 -0.90 18.68
N THR A 206 -2.31 -1.27 17.46
CA THR A 206 -3.71 -1.23 17.00
C THR A 206 -4.30 -2.62 16.74
N GLY A 207 -3.53 -3.69 16.95
CA GLY A 207 -3.98 -5.08 16.78
C GLY A 207 -4.73 -5.62 17.98
N MET A 208 -5.42 -6.76 17.82
CA MET A 208 -6.21 -7.41 18.87
C MET A 208 -5.38 -7.94 20.04
N ARG A 209 -4.04 -7.93 19.94
CA ARG A 209 -3.11 -8.35 21.00
C ARG A 209 -2.39 -7.17 21.66
N SER A 210 -2.81 -5.95 21.39
CA SER A 210 -2.25 -4.74 22.02
C SER A 210 -2.72 -4.57 23.47
#